data_c6186ac8309a42a40506e29861276dbf
#
_entry.id   c6186ac8309a42a40506e29861276dbf
#
_cell.length_a   1.000
_cell.length_b   1.000
_cell.length_c   1.000
_cell.angle_alpha   90.00
_cell.angle_beta   90.00
_cell.angle_gamma   90.00
#
_symmetry.space_group_name_H-M   'P 1'
#
loop_
_entity.id
_entity.type
_entity.pdbx_description
1 polymer ?
#
loop_
_entity_poly.entity_id
_entity_poly.type
_entity_poly.pdbx_seq_one_letter_code
_entity_poly.pdbx_strand_id
1 'polypeptide(L)'
;IQKAQIIDDRQMMNQILDNMDIERERGITIKSQAVTIPYHAKDGFDYELNFVDTPGHVDFSYEVSRAIASCEGALILVDASQGVESQTVSNLYMAMEQDLSIVPVVNKIDLPSADIPSVKHQIDHDLGLDPEEAVLVSAKTGEGIDDLMEAIVTKFPAPAGNPNGKAQALIFDCHYDEYRGVIIHIRMKEGRI
;
A
#
# COMPACT_ATOMS: atom_id res chain seq x y z
N ILE A 1 -3.17 7.15 -7.82
CA ILE A 1 -3.38 8.60 -7.64
C ILE A 1 -3.70 9.26 -9.00
N GLN A 2 -2.81 9.19 -9.99
CA GLN A 2 -3.02 9.81 -11.31
C GLN A 2 -4.29 9.28 -11.99
N LYS A 3 -4.47 7.96 -12.06
CA LYS A 3 -5.63 7.32 -12.69
C LYS A 3 -6.96 7.64 -11.96
N ALA A 4 -6.92 7.87 -10.66
CA ALA A 4 -8.08 8.27 -9.85
C ALA A 4 -8.37 9.79 -9.91
N GLN A 5 -7.57 10.57 -10.67
CA GLN A 5 -7.73 12.02 -10.86
C GLN A 5 -7.82 12.83 -9.54
N ILE A 6 -7.18 12.33 -8.49
CA ILE A 6 -7.17 13.00 -7.17
C ILE A 6 -6.31 14.27 -7.20
N ILE A 7 -5.32 14.30 -8.08
CA ILE A 7 -4.39 15.41 -8.24
C ILE A 7 -4.39 15.84 -9.71
N ASP A 8 -4.41 17.15 -9.94
CA ASP A 8 -4.32 17.72 -11.29
C ASP A 8 -3.00 17.27 -11.96
N ASP A 9 -3.06 16.87 -13.22
CA ASP A 9 -1.89 16.44 -14.01
C ASP A 9 -0.73 17.46 -13.98
N ARG A 10 -1.04 18.75 -13.78
CA ARG A 10 -0.04 19.82 -13.65
C ARG A 10 0.72 19.78 -12.32
N GLN A 11 0.17 19.13 -11.32
CA GLN A 11 0.75 19.00 -9.99
C GLN A 11 1.42 17.62 -9.78
N MET A 12 1.28 16.72 -10.78
CA MET A 12 1.92 15.42 -10.73
C MET A 12 3.43 15.57 -10.83
N MET A 13 4.11 15.13 -9.78
CA MET A 13 5.57 15.04 -9.69
C MET A 13 5.97 13.61 -9.35
N ASN A 14 7.20 13.24 -9.70
CA ASN A 14 7.75 12.00 -9.18
C ASN A 14 7.74 12.03 -7.64
N GLN A 15 7.37 10.91 -7.01
CA GLN A 15 7.33 10.79 -5.54
C GLN A 15 6.42 11.84 -4.87
N ILE A 16 5.20 12.02 -5.41
CA ILE A 16 4.27 13.05 -4.93
C ILE A 16 3.86 12.87 -3.47
N LEU A 17 3.95 11.65 -2.93
CA LEU A 17 3.66 11.33 -1.53
C LEU A 17 4.86 11.62 -0.63
N ASP A 18 6.08 11.69 -1.16
CA ASP A 18 7.29 11.97 -0.38
C ASP A 18 7.39 13.47 -0.11
N ASN A 19 7.07 13.89 1.11
CA ASN A 19 6.99 15.29 1.50
C ASN A 19 8.33 15.86 2.00
N MET A 20 9.30 15.01 2.36
CA MET A 20 10.59 15.44 2.87
C MET A 20 11.60 15.61 1.73
N ASP A 21 12.41 16.67 1.77
CA ASP A 21 13.45 16.91 0.76
C ASP A 21 14.44 15.74 0.67
N ILE A 22 14.78 15.11 1.79
CA ILE A 22 15.68 13.95 1.83
C ILE A 22 15.07 12.70 1.18
N GLU A 23 13.74 12.52 1.26
CA GLU A 23 13.04 11.42 0.57
C GLU A 23 13.19 11.59 -0.94
N ARG A 24 12.95 12.80 -1.44
CA ARG A 24 13.08 13.12 -2.88
C ARG A 24 14.50 13.05 -3.38
N GLU A 25 15.47 13.53 -2.58
CA GLU A 25 16.89 13.50 -2.93
C GLU A 25 17.41 12.05 -3.04
N ARG A 26 17.01 11.18 -2.13
CA ARG A 26 17.48 9.79 -2.07
C ARG A 26 16.59 8.81 -2.82
N GLY A 27 15.39 9.22 -3.23
CA GLY A 27 14.43 8.36 -3.90
C GLY A 27 13.88 7.23 -3.02
N ILE A 28 13.75 7.48 -1.71
CA ILE A 28 13.24 6.52 -0.73
C ILE A 28 12.15 7.16 0.13
N THR A 29 11.11 6.42 0.45
CA THR A 29 10.12 6.81 1.45
C THR A 29 10.68 6.56 2.85
N ILE A 30 10.62 7.56 3.72
CA ILE A 30 11.06 7.48 5.12
C ILE A 30 9.84 7.41 6.04
N LYS A 31 8.85 8.25 5.76
CA LYS A 31 7.63 8.37 6.55
C LYS A 31 6.42 7.84 5.79
N SER A 32 5.59 7.05 6.46
CA SER A 32 4.35 6.54 5.86
C SER A 32 3.40 7.69 5.51
N GLN A 33 2.76 7.61 4.34
CA GLN A 33 1.80 8.58 3.85
C GLN A 33 0.46 7.90 3.54
N ALA A 34 -0.61 8.47 4.08
CA ALA A 34 -1.95 7.96 3.81
C ALA A 34 -2.62 8.77 2.69
N VAL A 35 -3.28 8.07 1.78
CA VAL A 35 -4.09 8.66 0.71
C VAL A 35 -5.39 7.90 0.55
N THR A 36 -6.49 8.65 0.42
CA THR A 36 -7.82 8.10 0.18
C THR A 36 -8.16 8.19 -1.30
N ILE A 37 -8.60 7.09 -1.88
CA ILE A 37 -8.97 6.97 -3.29
C ILE A 37 -10.42 6.51 -3.39
N PRO A 38 -11.34 7.32 -3.93
CA PRO A 38 -12.66 6.86 -4.28
C PRO A 38 -12.56 5.91 -5.49
N TYR A 39 -13.25 4.79 -5.44
CA TYR A 39 -13.24 3.79 -6.50
C TYR A 39 -14.64 3.23 -6.75
N HIS A 40 -15.09 3.29 -8.00
CA HIS A 40 -16.31 2.63 -8.45
C HIS A 40 -15.95 1.25 -9.01
N ALA A 41 -16.30 0.20 -8.28
CA ALA A 41 -15.92 -1.18 -8.63
C ALA A 41 -16.85 -1.82 -9.66
N LYS A 42 -16.39 -2.91 -10.28
CA LYS A 42 -17.16 -3.67 -11.28
C LYS A 42 -18.44 -4.31 -10.71
N ASP A 43 -18.53 -4.46 -9.40
CA ASP A 43 -19.74 -4.92 -8.70
C ASP A 43 -20.85 -3.86 -8.61
N GLY A 44 -20.56 -2.63 -9.03
CA GLY A 44 -21.49 -1.51 -9.08
C GLY A 44 -21.56 -0.69 -7.79
N PHE A 45 -20.71 -0.95 -6.81
CA PHE A 45 -20.62 -0.19 -5.57
C PHE A 45 -19.47 0.81 -5.58
N ASP A 46 -19.65 1.89 -4.82
CA ASP A 46 -18.62 2.90 -4.58
C ASP A 46 -17.85 2.54 -3.31
N TYR A 47 -16.53 2.51 -3.42
CA TYR A 47 -15.61 2.23 -2.32
C TYR A 47 -14.74 3.44 -2.03
N GLU A 48 -14.34 3.58 -0.79
CA GLU A 48 -13.31 4.50 -0.36
C GLU A 48 -12.10 3.67 0.09
N LEU A 49 -11.07 3.63 -0.74
CA LEU A 49 -9.86 2.87 -0.49
C LEU A 49 -8.81 3.78 0.14
N ASN A 50 -8.38 3.42 1.35
CA ASN A 50 -7.35 4.15 2.08
C ASN A 50 -6.01 3.43 1.93
N PHE A 51 -5.10 3.99 1.15
CA PHE A 51 -3.75 3.47 0.98
C PHE A 51 -2.80 4.12 1.97
N VAL A 52 -1.93 3.31 2.55
CA VAL A 52 -0.80 3.80 3.34
C VAL A 52 0.48 3.38 2.61
N ASP A 53 1.18 4.35 2.03
CA ASP A 53 2.50 4.15 1.44
C ASP A 53 3.52 4.02 2.56
N THR A 54 4.32 2.96 2.53
CA THR A 54 5.24 2.60 3.61
C THR A 54 6.68 2.58 3.12
N PRO A 55 7.67 2.91 3.99
CA PRO A 55 9.07 2.72 3.66
C PRO A 55 9.38 1.27 3.31
N GLY A 56 10.23 1.06 2.29
CA GLY A 56 10.74 -0.27 1.94
C GLY A 56 12.00 -0.67 2.72
N HIS A 57 12.72 0.29 3.31
CA HIS A 57 14.02 0.06 3.93
C HIS A 57 13.92 -0.48 5.36
N VAL A 58 14.75 -1.46 5.69
CA VAL A 58 14.72 -2.15 7.00
C VAL A 58 14.93 -1.22 8.21
N ASP A 59 15.64 -0.12 8.04
CA ASP A 59 15.86 0.86 9.12
C ASP A 59 14.58 1.55 9.58
N PHE A 60 13.52 1.50 8.76
CA PHE A 60 12.22 2.11 9.04
C PHE A 60 11.14 1.07 9.42
N SER A 61 11.55 -0.11 9.84
CA SER A 61 10.64 -1.22 10.20
C SER A 61 9.61 -0.85 11.27
N TYR A 62 9.95 0.05 12.19
CA TYR A 62 9.01 0.55 13.19
C TYR A 62 7.85 1.35 12.54
N GLU A 63 8.16 2.19 11.55
CA GLU A 63 7.17 2.96 10.81
C GLU A 63 6.25 2.04 10.00
N VAL A 64 6.84 1.04 9.33
CA VAL A 64 6.11 0.00 8.59
C VAL A 64 5.18 -0.78 9.52
N SER A 65 5.66 -1.23 10.67
CA SER A 65 4.86 -1.97 11.66
C SER A 65 3.63 -1.20 12.13
N ARG A 66 3.75 0.10 12.39
CA ARG A 66 2.62 0.94 12.80
C ARG A 66 1.59 1.13 11.69
N ALA A 67 2.07 1.35 10.47
CA ALA A 67 1.21 1.47 9.29
C ALA A 67 0.43 0.18 9.05
N ILE A 68 1.10 -0.98 9.05
CA ILE A 68 0.52 -2.31 8.87
C ILE A 68 -0.57 -2.58 9.91
N ALA A 69 -0.35 -2.25 11.19
CA ALA A 69 -1.33 -2.43 12.26
C ALA A 69 -2.65 -1.64 12.07
N SER A 70 -2.64 -0.64 11.17
CA SER A 70 -3.83 0.14 10.84
C SER A 70 -4.62 -0.40 9.65
N CYS A 71 -4.09 -1.38 8.92
CA CYS A 71 -4.64 -1.89 7.66
C CYS A 71 -5.44 -3.19 7.85
N GLU A 72 -6.24 -3.54 6.85
CA GLU A 72 -6.93 -4.83 6.71
C GLU A 72 -6.23 -5.75 5.70
N GLY A 73 -5.40 -5.20 4.84
CA GLY A 73 -4.65 -5.93 3.83
C GLY A 73 -3.34 -5.27 3.45
N ALA A 74 -2.48 -6.04 2.80
CA ALA A 74 -1.18 -5.59 2.33
C ALA A 74 -0.94 -5.99 0.87
N LEU A 75 -0.45 -5.05 0.08
CA LEU A 75 0.07 -5.29 -1.26
C LEU A 75 1.58 -5.54 -1.14
N ILE A 76 2.02 -6.74 -1.48
CA ILE A 76 3.44 -7.08 -1.51
C ILE A 76 3.96 -6.86 -2.93
N LEU A 77 4.68 -5.75 -3.12
CA LEU A 77 5.22 -5.36 -4.42
C LEU A 77 6.55 -6.04 -4.70
N VAL A 78 6.63 -6.68 -5.86
CA VAL A 78 7.84 -7.29 -6.40
C VAL A 78 8.17 -6.65 -7.74
N ASP A 79 9.42 -6.27 -7.93
CA ASP A 79 9.91 -5.71 -9.21
C ASP A 79 10.08 -6.86 -10.23
N ALA A 80 9.45 -6.73 -11.40
CA ALA A 80 9.51 -7.75 -12.45
C ALA A 80 10.93 -7.99 -13.01
N SER A 81 11.85 -7.06 -12.78
CA SER A 81 13.24 -7.14 -13.27
C SER A 81 14.25 -7.53 -12.19
N GLN A 82 13.93 -7.30 -10.91
CA GLN A 82 14.83 -7.57 -9.78
C GLN A 82 14.41 -8.81 -8.99
N GLY A 83 13.10 -9.15 -9.02
CA GLY A 83 12.55 -10.28 -8.27
C GLY A 83 12.32 -9.96 -6.80
N VAL A 84 12.25 -11.03 -6.00
CA VAL A 84 12.05 -10.95 -4.55
C VAL A 84 13.34 -10.55 -3.85
N GLU A 85 13.27 -9.47 -3.07
CA GLU A 85 14.39 -8.97 -2.27
C GLU A 85 14.18 -9.32 -0.78
N SER A 86 15.26 -9.25 0.01
CA SER A 86 15.20 -9.53 1.47
C SER A 86 14.22 -8.62 2.21
N GLN A 87 14.05 -7.39 1.75
CA GLN A 87 13.09 -6.41 2.28
C GLN A 87 11.64 -6.85 2.02
N THR A 88 11.37 -7.42 0.84
CA THR A 88 10.06 -7.97 0.48
C THR A 88 9.66 -9.08 1.45
N VAL A 89 10.60 -10.00 1.74
CA VAL A 89 10.39 -11.09 2.69
C VAL A 89 10.12 -10.56 4.11
N SER A 90 10.92 -9.59 4.56
CA SER A 90 10.75 -9.00 5.90
C SER A 90 9.39 -8.31 6.06
N ASN A 91 8.96 -7.55 5.05
CA ASN A 91 7.67 -6.85 5.08
C ASN A 91 6.50 -7.82 4.99
N LEU A 92 6.64 -8.92 4.24
CA LEU A 92 5.65 -9.99 4.20
C LEU A 92 5.45 -10.61 5.58
N TYR A 93 6.53 -10.95 6.30
CA TYR A 93 6.41 -11.50 7.65
C TYR A 93 5.72 -10.54 8.62
N MET A 94 6.02 -9.25 8.56
CA MET A 94 5.32 -8.24 9.37
C MET A 94 3.82 -8.18 9.08
N ALA A 95 3.43 -8.31 7.81
CA ALA A 95 2.02 -8.34 7.41
C ALA A 95 1.32 -9.62 7.91
N MET A 96 2.00 -10.78 7.82
CA MET A 96 1.48 -12.07 8.32
C MET A 96 1.31 -12.08 9.84
N GLU A 97 2.23 -11.47 10.59
CA GLU A 97 2.11 -11.33 12.05
C GLU A 97 0.88 -10.51 12.48
N GLN A 98 0.38 -9.65 11.63
CA GLN A 98 -0.85 -8.86 11.86
C GLN A 98 -2.10 -9.51 11.26
N ASP A 99 -1.99 -10.74 10.74
CA ASP A 99 -3.10 -11.50 10.13
C ASP A 99 -3.77 -10.74 8.98
N LEU A 100 -2.99 -9.99 8.18
CA LEU A 100 -3.52 -9.23 7.06
C LEU A 100 -3.79 -10.14 5.86
N SER A 101 -4.82 -9.78 5.07
CA SER A 101 -5.00 -10.34 3.73
C SER A 101 -3.88 -9.84 2.82
N ILE A 102 -3.20 -10.74 2.10
CA ILE A 102 -2.03 -10.42 1.30
C ILE A 102 -2.33 -10.62 -0.18
N VAL A 103 -1.97 -9.62 -1.00
CA VAL A 103 -2.03 -9.71 -2.46
C VAL A 103 -0.64 -9.43 -3.02
N PRO A 104 0.01 -10.42 -3.66
CA PRO A 104 1.26 -10.20 -4.37
C PRO A 104 1.02 -9.38 -5.64
N VAL A 105 1.91 -8.43 -5.91
CA VAL A 105 1.83 -7.53 -7.06
C VAL A 105 3.19 -7.48 -7.75
N VAL A 106 3.22 -7.85 -9.03
CA VAL A 106 4.43 -7.77 -9.87
C VAL A 106 4.38 -6.46 -10.65
N ASN A 107 5.24 -5.53 -10.29
CA ASN A 107 5.32 -4.20 -10.90
C ASN A 107 6.45 -4.09 -11.92
N LYS A 108 6.38 -3.07 -12.76
CA LYS A 108 7.36 -2.77 -13.83
C LYS A 108 7.37 -3.81 -14.95
N ILE A 109 6.22 -4.40 -15.27
CA ILE A 109 6.10 -5.37 -16.37
C ILE A 109 6.38 -4.77 -17.76
N ASP A 110 6.42 -3.43 -17.86
CA ASP A 110 6.76 -2.67 -19.05
C ASP A 110 8.27 -2.67 -19.37
N LEU A 111 9.11 -3.10 -18.45
CA LEU A 111 10.55 -3.11 -18.67
C LEU A 111 10.98 -4.27 -19.59
N PRO A 112 11.95 -4.03 -20.52
CA PRO A 112 12.48 -5.10 -21.36
C PRO A 112 13.20 -6.22 -20.58
N SER A 113 13.63 -5.92 -19.35
CA SER A 113 14.30 -6.84 -18.43
C SER A 113 13.34 -7.58 -17.50
N ALA A 114 12.02 -7.38 -17.64
CA ALA A 114 11.02 -8.07 -16.84
C ALA A 114 11.01 -9.58 -17.13
N ASP A 115 11.14 -10.39 -16.07
CA ASP A 115 11.06 -11.85 -16.14
C ASP A 115 9.92 -12.36 -15.24
N ILE A 116 8.69 -12.22 -15.73
CA ILE A 116 7.49 -12.61 -15.01
C ILE A 116 7.50 -14.09 -14.59
N PRO A 117 7.88 -15.07 -15.44
CA PRO A 117 7.94 -16.47 -15.02
C PRO A 117 8.89 -16.70 -13.83
N SER A 118 10.07 -16.11 -13.86
CA SER A 118 11.04 -16.22 -12.76
C SER A 118 10.51 -15.61 -11.48
N VAL A 119 9.90 -14.41 -11.57
CA VAL A 119 9.32 -13.71 -10.39
C VAL A 119 8.15 -14.49 -9.81
N LYS A 120 7.27 -15.05 -10.63
CA LYS A 120 6.18 -15.92 -10.16
C LYS A 120 6.72 -17.15 -9.41
N HIS A 121 7.79 -17.76 -9.90
CA HIS A 121 8.44 -18.87 -9.20
C HIS A 121 9.01 -18.43 -7.83
N GLN A 122 9.59 -17.23 -7.73
CA GLN A 122 10.09 -16.70 -6.46
C GLN A 122 8.94 -16.36 -5.50
N ILE A 123 7.80 -15.85 -5.99
CA ILE A 123 6.60 -15.62 -5.18
C ILE A 123 6.12 -16.90 -4.52
N ASP A 124 6.09 -18.01 -5.26
CA ASP A 124 5.74 -19.33 -4.73
C ASP A 124 6.81 -19.86 -3.76
N HIS A 125 8.07 -19.91 -4.20
CA HIS A 125 9.15 -20.57 -3.47
C HIS A 125 9.64 -19.78 -2.26
N ASP A 126 9.85 -18.46 -2.43
CA ASP A 126 10.51 -17.61 -1.41
C ASP A 126 9.50 -16.94 -0.48
N LEU A 127 8.30 -16.61 -1.01
CA LEU A 127 7.25 -15.95 -0.22
C LEU A 127 6.16 -16.94 0.25
N GLY A 128 6.04 -18.11 -0.36
CA GLY A 128 4.98 -19.08 -0.06
C GLY A 128 3.58 -18.56 -0.39
N LEU A 129 3.47 -17.66 -1.38
CA LEU A 129 2.21 -17.09 -1.86
C LEU A 129 1.84 -17.75 -3.20
N ASP A 130 0.53 -17.84 -3.50
CA ASP A 130 0.08 -18.37 -4.77
C ASP A 130 0.48 -17.43 -5.93
N PRO A 131 1.33 -17.87 -6.86
CA PRO A 131 1.77 -17.05 -7.99
C PRO A 131 0.66 -16.73 -8.99
N GLU A 132 -0.44 -17.50 -9.01
CA GLU A 132 -1.59 -17.22 -9.87
C GLU A 132 -2.47 -16.10 -9.31
N GLU A 133 -2.35 -15.80 -8.04
CA GLU A 133 -2.99 -14.66 -7.40
C GLU A 133 -2.23 -13.34 -7.59
N ALA A 134 -1.01 -13.41 -8.15
CA ALA A 134 -0.18 -12.23 -8.38
C ALA A 134 -0.77 -11.33 -9.47
N VAL A 135 -1.02 -10.08 -9.10
CA VAL A 135 -1.50 -9.06 -10.05
C VAL A 135 -0.32 -8.44 -10.78
N LEU A 136 -0.37 -8.46 -12.11
CA LEU A 136 0.68 -7.91 -12.96
C LEU A 136 0.37 -6.46 -13.30
N VAL A 137 1.28 -5.53 -12.99
CA VAL A 137 1.05 -4.10 -13.19
C VAL A 137 2.27 -3.38 -13.75
N SER A 138 2.01 -2.26 -14.40
CA SER A 138 2.99 -1.21 -14.63
C SER A 138 2.45 0.10 -14.06
N ALA A 139 2.99 0.54 -12.94
CA ALA A 139 2.62 1.84 -12.37
C ALA A 139 2.96 3.02 -13.32
N LYS A 140 3.94 2.82 -14.21
CA LYS A 140 4.37 3.82 -15.19
C LYS A 140 3.38 3.97 -16.34
N THR A 141 2.87 2.87 -16.89
CA THR A 141 1.95 2.87 -18.05
C THR A 141 0.49 2.85 -17.64
N GLY A 142 0.18 2.46 -16.40
CA GLY A 142 -1.17 2.25 -15.91
C GLY A 142 -1.75 0.86 -16.25
N GLU A 143 -0.97 -0.01 -16.89
CA GLU A 143 -1.38 -1.38 -17.22
C GLU A 143 -1.62 -2.18 -15.93
N GLY A 144 -2.70 -2.95 -15.89
CA GLY A 144 -3.07 -3.82 -14.77
C GLY A 144 -3.59 -3.10 -13.52
N ILE A 145 -3.64 -1.75 -13.49
CA ILE A 145 -4.08 -1.00 -12.30
C ILE A 145 -5.56 -1.25 -11.99
N ASP A 146 -6.42 -1.38 -13.00
CA ASP A 146 -7.85 -1.67 -12.77
C ASP A 146 -8.03 -3.07 -12.16
N ASP A 147 -7.24 -4.05 -12.60
CA ASP A 147 -7.28 -5.40 -12.05
C ASP A 147 -6.74 -5.41 -10.61
N LEU A 148 -5.73 -4.58 -10.30
CA LEU A 148 -5.24 -4.40 -8.93
C LEU A 148 -6.33 -3.81 -8.02
N MET A 149 -7.05 -2.79 -8.47
CA MET A 149 -8.13 -2.18 -7.69
C MET A 149 -9.27 -3.17 -7.43
N GLU A 150 -9.65 -3.98 -8.44
CA GLU A 150 -10.63 -5.06 -8.27
C GLU A 150 -10.14 -6.17 -7.32
N ALA A 151 -8.86 -6.52 -7.39
CA ALA A 151 -8.27 -7.49 -6.47
C ALA A 151 -8.33 -6.99 -5.01
N ILE A 152 -8.10 -5.71 -4.76
CA ILE A 152 -8.25 -5.10 -3.44
C ILE A 152 -9.69 -5.23 -2.95
N VAL A 153 -10.68 -4.82 -3.76
CA VAL A 153 -12.09 -4.87 -3.39
C VAL A 153 -12.56 -6.31 -3.08
N THR A 154 -12.06 -7.29 -3.85
CA THR A 154 -12.52 -8.69 -3.71
C THR A 154 -11.79 -9.47 -2.63
N LYS A 155 -10.52 -9.15 -2.36
CA LYS A 155 -9.66 -9.95 -1.47
C LYS A 155 -9.49 -9.34 -0.08
N PHE A 156 -9.60 -8.02 0.06
CA PHE A 156 -9.45 -7.38 1.36
C PHE A 156 -10.79 -7.30 2.08
N PRO A 157 -10.85 -7.69 3.36
CA PRO A 157 -12.07 -7.55 4.15
C PRO A 157 -12.37 -6.07 4.41
N ALA A 158 -13.66 -5.77 4.54
CA ALA A 158 -14.07 -4.46 5.04
C ALA A 158 -13.60 -4.28 6.50
N PRO A 159 -13.40 -3.02 6.94
CA PRO A 159 -13.08 -2.73 8.33
C PRO A 159 -14.04 -3.37 9.31
N ALA A 160 -13.51 -4.16 10.24
CA ALA A 160 -14.28 -4.73 11.33
C ALA A 160 -14.43 -3.71 12.48
N GLY A 161 -15.48 -3.87 13.29
CA GLY A 161 -15.73 -3.05 14.48
C GLY A 161 -17.22 -2.75 14.69
N ASN A 162 -17.59 -2.42 15.93
CA ASN A 162 -18.95 -2.02 16.26
C ASN A 162 -19.05 -0.48 16.31
N PRO A 163 -19.73 0.17 15.34
CA PRO A 163 -19.85 1.62 15.29
C PRO A 163 -20.61 2.24 16.47
N ASN A 164 -21.37 1.43 17.21
CA ASN A 164 -22.10 1.85 18.41
C ASN A 164 -21.37 1.46 19.71
N GLY A 165 -20.16 0.90 19.60
CA GLY A 165 -19.31 0.56 20.73
C GLY A 165 -18.66 1.78 21.36
N LYS A 166 -17.88 1.53 22.39
CA LYS A 166 -17.07 2.58 23.02
C LYS A 166 -15.94 2.99 22.08
N ALA A 167 -15.75 4.28 21.87
CA ALA A 167 -14.72 4.79 20.94
C ALA A 167 -13.32 4.27 21.30
N GLN A 168 -12.70 3.56 20.37
CA GLN A 168 -11.32 3.08 20.42
C GLN A 168 -10.65 3.36 19.09
N ALA A 169 -9.48 3.98 19.14
CA ALA A 169 -8.71 4.33 17.97
C ALA A 169 -7.24 3.97 18.14
N LEU A 170 -6.62 3.53 17.05
CA LEU A 170 -5.18 3.36 16.93
C LEU A 170 -4.60 4.63 16.31
N ILE A 171 -3.61 5.25 16.97
CA ILE A 171 -2.81 6.32 16.40
C ILE A 171 -1.68 5.66 15.62
N PHE A 172 -1.67 5.82 14.30
CA PHE A 172 -0.63 5.23 13.47
C PHE A 172 0.38 6.27 12.93
N ASP A 173 0.02 7.55 12.88
CA ASP A 173 0.93 8.64 12.51
C ASP A 173 0.55 9.95 13.23
N CYS A 174 1.52 10.87 13.31
CA CYS A 174 1.29 12.25 13.70
C CYS A 174 2.33 13.19 13.08
N HIS A 175 1.93 14.43 12.81
CA HIS A 175 2.84 15.48 12.39
C HIS A 175 2.43 16.84 12.95
N TYR A 176 3.36 17.78 12.95
CA TYR A 176 3.11 19.14 13.38
C TYR A 176 2.87 20.03 12.15
N ASP A 177 1.78 20.78 12.17
CA ASP A 177 1.45 21.80 11.20
C ASP A 177 1.55 23.17 11.90
N GLU A 178 2.18 24.14 11.26
CA GLU A 178 2.42 25.48 11.87
C GLU A 178 1.12 26.24 12.18
N TYR A 179 0.03 25.95 11.46
CA TYR A 179 -1.25 26.63 11.60
C TYR A 179 -2.28 25.83 12.42
N ARG A 180 -2.21 24.49 12.34
CA ARG A 180 -3.18 23.60 12.96
C ARG A 180 -2.67 22.92 14.23
N GLY A 181 -1.36 23.01 14.49
CA GLY A 181 -0.72 22.31 15.60
C GLY A 181 -0.45 20.85 15.31
N VAL A 182 -0.63 19.98 16.30
CA VAL A 182 -0.41 18.54 16.13
C VAL A 182 -1.60 17.93 15.41
N ILE A 183 -1.35 17.35 14.23
CA ILE A 183 -2.31 16.55 13.46
C ILE A 183 -2.02 15.08 13.76
N ILE A 184 -3.05 14.35 14.15
CA ILE A 184 -2.97 12.93 14.51
C ILE A 184 -3.77 12.13 13.50
N HIS A 185 -3.14 11.14 12.87
CA HIS A 185 -3.80 10.17 12.00
C HIS A 185 -4.23 8.97 12.83
N ILE A 186 -5.52 8.68 12.81
CA ILE A 186 -6.10 7.60 13.62
C ILE A 186 -6.86 6.60 12.74
N ARG A 187 -6.82 5.36 13.17
CA ARG A 187 -7.68 4.30 12.68
C ARG A 187 -8.71 3.96 13.75
N MET A 188 -9.98 4.22 13.48
CA MET A 188 -11.06 3.78 14.38
C MET A 188 -11.18 2.26 14.36
N LYS A 189 -11.08 1.63 15.53
CA LYS A 189 -11.31 0.20 15.72
C LYS A 189 -12.73 -0.08 16.22
N GLU A 190 -13.25 0.77 17.10
CA GLU A 190 -14.59 0.70 17.67
C GLU A 190 -15.20 2.08 17.84
N GLY A 191 -16.52 2.17 17.81
CA GLY A 191 -17.24 3.42 18.07
C GLY A 191 -17.14 4.45 16.96
N ARG A 192 -17.44 5.70 17.31
CA ARG A 192 -17.39 6.89 16.43
C ARG A 192 -16.81 8.07 17.20
N ILE A 193 -16.21 9.02 16.48
CA ILE A 193 -15.82 10.35 16.94
C ILE A 193 -16.81 11.37 16.40
#